data_cb64b06b3ca14448f05eca8210c80b7f
#
_entry.id   cb64b06b3ca14448f05eca8210c80b7f
#
_cell.length_a   1.000
_cell.length_b   1.000
_cell.length_c   1.000
_cell.angle_alpha   90.00
_cell.angle_beta   90.00
_cell.angle_gamma   90.00
#
_symmetry.space_group_name_H-M   'P 1'
#
loop_
_entity.id
_entity.type
_entity.pdbx_description
1 polymer ?
#
loop_
_entity_poly.entity_id
_entity_poly.type
_entity_poly.pdbx_seq_one_letter_code
_entity_poly.pdbx_strand_id
1 'polypeptide(L)'
;MGENKKISRKDFFRVGGSTVAGLSIMGIAGNHLYKMLAKPEELFYGDQGEQTVVRRGEALPSPYRKIFAFKVEEPITAFEMAGDRMYAAADKSIRILNREGAEEHRFATADVVRDVVSVGDELYVLHPTMIGVYTLAGATVRSWEACSPESDYCSMAIVGDEIFVTDASNKNICQYNREGAFRRFIDSPNGFIVPSYSFGITTVGDKVYCSNPGRHTVECYDMQGKFVASFGKAGSEAGAFSGCCNPVHLTTTPTGDIITSEKGVPRISCYGRDGKYHATLLDEFALGVGYEAREVRADGNRLIVAGANSVSVFQYEERFAQQTACGDCEVDCPLRKGVTI
;
A
#
# COMPACT_ATOMS: atom_id res chain seq x y z
N MET A 1 -36.51 24.93 -6.36
CA MET A 1 -35.98 23.88 -7.25
C MET A 1 -34.69 24.43 -7.85
N GLY A 2 -33.56 24.10 -7.29
CA GLY A 2 -32.23 24.52 -7.77
C GLY A 2 -31.65 23.44 -8.65
N GLU A 3 -31.36 23.78 -9.90
CA GLU A 3 -30.69 22.90 -10.85
C GLU A 3 -29.27 22.59 -10.36
N ASN A 4 -28.98 21.31 -10.13
CA ASN A 4 -27.62 20.82 -9.94
C ASN A 4 -26.85 20.91 -11.26
N LYS A 5 -26.13 22.02 -11.46
CA LYS A 5 -25.18 22.16 -12.56
C LYS A 5 -24.01 21.21 -12.33
N LYS A 6 -23.89 20.17 -13.13
CA LYS A 6 -22.68 19.32 -13.21
C LYS A 6 -21.50 20.18 -13.65
N ILE A 7 -20.48 20.29 -12.80
CA ILE A 7 -19.24 21.00 -13.10
C ILE A 7 -18.39 20.11 -14.00
N SER A 8 -17.97 20.61 -15.17
CA SER A 8 -17.11 19.86 -16.08
C SER A 8 -15.68 19.70 -15.51
N ARG A 9 -14.94 18.68 -15.94
CA ARG A 9 -13.51 18.48 -15.58
C ARG A 9 -12.67 19.76 -15.82
N LYS A 10 -12.95 20.50 -16.91
CA LYS A 10 -12.28 21.76 -17.23
C LYS A 10 -12.60 22.88 -16.24
N ASP A 11 -13.84 22.92 -15.76
CA ASP A 11 -14.28 23.91 -14.77
C ASP A 11 -13.78 23.53 -13.36
N PHE A 12 -13.69 22.24 -13.06
CA PHE A 12 -13.06 21.75 -11.82
C PHE A 12 -11.59 22.13 -11.75
N PHE A 13 -10.83 21.97 -12.83
CA PHE A 13 -9.43 22.42 -12.87
C PHE A 13 -9.27 23.94 -12.89
N ARG A 14 -10.22 24.69 -13.42
CA ARG A 14 -10.20 26.16 -13.43
C ARG A 14 -10.60 26.78 -12.08
N VAL A 15 -11.54 26.18 -11.40
CA VAL A 15 -11.92 26.52 -10.01
C VAL A 15 -10.94 25.89 -9.02
N GLY A 16 -10.47 24.66 -9.30
CA GLY A 16 -9.47 23.95 -8.54
C GLY A 16 -8.08 24.57 -8.60
N GLY A 17 -7.71 25.26 -9.70
CA GLY A 17 -6.45 25.99 -9.78
C GLY A 17 -6.33 27.11 -8.71
N SER A 18 -7.44 27.79 -8.44
CA SER A 18 -7.52 28.75 -7.33
C SER A 18 -7.65 28.08 -5.96
N THR A 19 -8.30 26.92 -5.89
CA THR A 19 -8.48 26.16 -4.64
C THR A 19 -7.27 25.28 -4.32
N VAL A 20 -6.54 24.78 -5.32
CA VAL A 20 -5.25 24.10 -5.12
C VAL A 20 -4.20 25.08 -4.61
N ALA A 21 -4.19 26.33 -5.10
CA ALA A 21 -3.39 27.39 -4.50
C ALA A 21 -3.85 27.66 -3.05
N GLY A 22 -5.14 27.68 -2.78
CA GLY A 22 -5.72 27.85 -1.44
C GLY A 22 -5.46 26.66 -0.52
N LEU A 23 -5.57 25.43 -1.02
CA LEU A 23 -5.25 24.21 -0.28
C LEU A 23 -3.74 24.04 -0.10
N SER A 24 -2.92 24.44 -1.06
CA SER A 24 -1.47 24.53 -0.90
C SER A 24 -1.08 25.59 0.13
N ILE A 25 -1.78 26.73 0.17
CA ILE A 25 -1.59 27.77 1.19
C ILE A 25 -2.09 27.29 2.54
N MET A 26 -3.21 26.56 2.63
CA MET A 26 -3.67 25.95 3.89
C MET A 26 -2.80 24.77 4.31
N GLY A 27 -2.27 23.99 3.38
CA GLY A 27 -1.27 22.96 3.64
C GLY A 27 0.05 23.55 4.14
N ILE A 28 0.50 24.64 3.51
CA ILE A 28 1.68 25.41 3.94
C ILE A 28 1.39 26.13 5.27
N ALA A 29 0.21 26.71 5.45
CA ALA A 29 -0.20 27.37 6.70
C ALA A 29 -0.44 26.33 7.81
N GLY A 30 -1.06 25.20 7.51
CA GLY A 30 -1.22 24.07 8.45
C GLY A 30 0.12 23.47 8.87
N ASN A 31 1.03 23.30 7.92
CA ASN A 31 2.40 22.87 8.20
C ASN A 31 3.20 23.95 8.96
N HIS A 32 2.93 25.23 8.70
CA HIS A 32 3.54 26.33 9.44
C HIS A 32 2.94 26.48 10.84
N LEU A 33 1.64 26.29 10.98
CA LEU A 33 0.96 26.27 12.29
C LEU A 33 1.40 25.05 13.12
N TYR A 34 1.53 23.88 12.47
CA TYR A 34 2.11 22.69 13.12
C TYR A 34 3.56 22.93 13.54
N LYS A 35 4.37 23.59 12.71
CA LYS A 35 5.75 23.97 13.04
C LYS A 35 5.83 25.02 14.14
N MET A 36 4.83 25.90 14.27
CA MET A 36 4.74 26.88 15.37
C MET A 36 4.27 26.25 16.68
N LEU A 37 3.48 25.18 16.60
CA LEU A 37 2.96 24.45 17.77
C LEU A 37 3.93 23.32 18.19
N ALA A 38 4.76 22.84 17.28
CA ALA A 38 5.88 21.98 17.61
C ALA A 38 6.96 22.79 18.33
N LYS A 39 7.55 22.24 19.38
CA LYS A 39 8.63 22.92 20.08
C LYS A 39 9.78 23.23 19.11
N PRO A 40 10.34 24.46 19.12
CA PRO A 40 11.35 24.89 18.13
C PRO A 40 12.59 24.00 18.05
N GLU A 41 12.93 23.34 19.14
CA GLU A 41 14.06 22.42 19.26
C GLU A 41 13.89 21.09 18.50
N GLU A 42 12.73 20.86 17.90
CA GLU A 42 12.41 19.58 17.22
C GLU A 42 12.55 19.66 15.68
N LEU A 43 12.85 20.85 15.15
CA LEU A 43 12.99 21.07 13.71
C LEU A 43 14.37 21.70 13.39
N PHE A 44 15.24 20.91 12.81
CA PHE A 44 16.53 21.40 12.30
C PHE A 44 16.48 21.44 10.76
N TYR A 45 16.93 22.56 10.19
CA TYR A 45 17.28 22.66 8.78
C TYR A 45 18.78 22.51 8.67
N GLY A 46 19.25 21.48 7.99
CA GLY A 46 20.67 21.36 7.65
C GLY A 46 21.07 22.44 6.64
N ASP A 47 22.35 22.79 6.61
CA ASP A 47 22.95 23.82 5.75
C ASP A 47 22.72 23.64 4.24
N GLN A 48 22.15 22.50 3.82
CA GLN A 48 21.85 22.17 2.43
C GLN A 48 20.34 22.10 2.14
N GLY A 49 19.49 22.61 3.02
CA GLY A 49 18.03 22.60 2.83
C GLY A 49 17.36 21.24 3.04
N GLU A 50 18.08 20.23 3.45
CA GLU A 50 17.50 18.96 3.88
C GLU A 50 16.77 19.13 5.22
N GLN A 51 15.47 18.86 5.24
CA GLN A 51 14.71 18.83 6.48
C GLN A 51 15.10 17.58 7.28
N THR A 52 15.84 17.77 8.34
CA THR A 52 16.05 16.72 9.33
C THR A 52 14.90 16.78 10.33
N VAL A 53 13.94 15.88 10.18
CA VAL A 53 12.89 15.71 11.19
C VAL A 53 13.51 15.04 12.40
N VAL A 54 13.57 15.75 13.51
CA VAL A 54 13.94 15.15 14.80
C VAL A 54 12.77 14.27 15.24
N ARG A 55 13.02 12.99 15.34
CA ARG A 55 12.02 11.97 15.69
C ARG A 55 11.69 12.07 17.16
N ARG A 56 10.40 12.00 17.46
CA ARG A 56 9.93 11.94 18.87
C ARG A 56 9.94 10.49 19.33
N GLY A 57 10.53 10.26 20.49
CA GLY A 57 10.51 8.96 21.15
C GLY A 57 11.64 8.01 20.74
N GLU A 58 11.60 6.84 21.30
CA GLU A 58 12.50 5.74 20.99
C GLU A 58 11.90 4.87 19.91
N ALA A 59 12.77 4.24 19.08
CA ALA A 59 12.33 3.25 18.10
C ALA A 59 11.57 2.12 18.79
N LEU A 60 10.44 1.73 18.21
CA LEU A 60 9.71 0.58 18.71
C LEU A 60 10.57 -0.69 18.55
N PRO A 61 10.57 -1.59 19.52
CA PRO A 61 11.24 -2.86 19.37
C PRO A 61 10.71 -3.59 18.13
N SER A 62 11.60 -4.00 17.23
CA SER A 62 11.25 -4.72 16.02
C SER A 62 12.11 -5.96 15.88
N PRO A 63 11.55 -7.14 15.53
CA PRO A 63 12.33 -8.32 15.22
C PRO A 63 13.03 -8.25 13.86
N TYR A 64 12.79 -7.20 13.09
CA TYR A 64 13.34 -7.02 11.75
C TYR A 64 14.57 -6.12 11.75
N ARG A 65 15.59 -6.51 11.01
CA ARG A 65 16.80 -5.71 10.77
C ARG A 65 16.98 -5.47 9.29
N LYS A 66 17.29 -4.23 8.93
CA LYS A 66 17.65 -3.90 7.56
C LYS A 66 19.00 -4.55 7.23
N ILE A 67 19.00 -5.43 6.23
CA ILE A 67 20.19 -6.16 5.80
C ILE A 67 20.74 -5.61 4.49
N PHE A 68 19.87 -5.00 3.67
CA PHE A 68 20.24 -4.51 2.36
C PHE A 68 19.32 -3.38 1.93
N ALA A 69 19.82 -2.47 1.10
CA ALA A 69 19.01 -1.47 0.40
C ALA A 69 19.74 -1.01 -0.87
N PHE A 70 18.95 -0.68 -1.90
CA PHE A 70 19.46 -0.08 -3.12
C PHE A 70 18.56 1.06 -3.59
N LYS A 71 19.11 1.97 -4.37
CA LYS A 71 18.38 3.07 -4.99
C LYS A 71 17.93 2.67 -6.38
N VAL A 72 16.80 3.24 -6.80
CA VAL A 72 16.30 3.19 -8.17
C VAL A 72 16.25 4.60 -8.74
N GLU A 73 16.52 4.73 -10.03
CA GLU A 73 16.59 6.06 -10.67
C GLU A 73 15.19 6.67 -10.85
N GLU A 74 14.21 5.84 -11.20
CA GLU A 74 12.83 6.28 -11.43
C GLU A 74 11.95 5.91 -10.23
N PRO A 75 10.99 6.77 -9.86
CA PRO A 75 10.06 6.48 -8.76
C PRO A 75 9.29 5.18 -9.01
N ILE A 76 9.28 4.31 -8.00
CA ILE A 76 8.49 3.08 -8.01
C ILE A 76 7.02 3.45 -7.74
N THR A 77 6.12 3.05 -8.64
CA THR A 77 4.67 3.21 -8.50
C THR A 77 3.98 1.94 -8.00
N ALA A 78 4.55 0.79 -8.31
CA ALA A 78 4.12 -0.52 -7.82
C ALA A 78 5.29 -1.51 -7.86
N PHE A 79 5.22 -2.54 -7.04
CA PHE A 79 6.26 -3.56 -7.10
C PHE A 79 5.74 -4.95 -6.71
N GLU A 80 6.34 -6.00 -7.28
CA GLU A 80 6.00 -7.39 -7.03
C GLU A 80 7.25 -8.28 -7.01
N MET A 81 7.15 -9.38 -6.27
CA MET A 81 8.18 -10.42 -6.22
C MET A 81 7.68 -11.68 -6.92
N ALA A 82 8.42 -12.18 -7.91
CA ALA A 82 8.17 -13.48 -8.54
C ALA A 82 9.48 -14.28 -8.60
N GLY A 83 9.57 -15.31 -7.77
CA GLY A 83 10.81 -16.07 -7.60
C GLY A 83 11.95 -15.18 -7.09
N ASP A 84 13.05 -15.16 -7.84
CA ASP A 84 14.25 -14.38 -7.48
C ASP A 84 14.27 -12.97 -8.10
N ARG A 85 13.18 -12.56 -8.74
CA ARG A 85 13.10 -11.28 -9.46
C ARG A 85 12.12 -10.33 -8.80
N MET A 86 12.47 -9.06 -8.85
CA MET A 86 11.59 -7.94 -8.49
C MET A 86 11.10 -7.27 -9.76
N TYR A 87 9.80 -7.04 -9.82
CA TYR A 87 9.12 -6.31 -10.89
C TYR A 87 8.77 -4.93 -10.35
N ALA A 88 9.58 -3.94 -10.67
CA ALA A 88 9.42 -2.57 -10.20
C ALA A 88 8.82 -1.72 -11.32
N ALA A 89 7.59 -1.29 -11.14
CA ALA A 89 6.91 -0.41 -12.07
C ALA A 89 7.33 1.03 -11.87
N ALA A 90 7.51 1.75 -12.97
CA ALA A 90 7.74 3.19 -13.00
C ALA A 90 7.02 3.77 -14.22
N ASP A 91 6.09 4.70 -13.99
CA ASP A 91 5.24 5.28 -15.03
C ASP A 91 4.62 4.21 -15.96
N LYS A 92 5.05 4.12 -17.20
CA LYS A 92 4.56 3.19 -18.25
C LYS A 92 5.56 2.09 -18.57
N SER A 93 6.32 1.65 -17.58
CA SER A 93 7.29 0.57 -17.76
C SER A 93 7.41 -0.29 -16.52
N ILE A 94 7.85 -1.53 -16.71
CA ILE A 94 8.24 -2.43 -15.62
C ILE A 94 9.70 -2.82 -15.84
N ARG A 95 10.50 -2.64 -14.79
CA ARG A 95 11.89 -3.10 -14.71
C ARG A 95 11.92 -4.42 -13.97
N ILE A 96 12.65 -5.36 -14.53
CA ILE A 96 12.93 -6.65 -13.90
C ILE A 96 14.30 -6.54 -13.27
N LEU A 97 14.34 -6.58 -11.95
CA LEU A 97 15.56 -6.47 -11.16
C LEU A 97 15.88 -7.81 -10.51
N ASN A 98 17.15 -8.13 -10.39
CA ASN A 98 17.58 -9.26 -9.57
C ASN A 98 17.50 -8.91 -8.05
N ARG A 99 17.85 -9.85 -7.18
CA ARG A 99 17.80 -9.66 -5.72
C ARG A 99 18.77 -8.59 -5.21
N GLU A 100 19.81 -8.25 -5.96
CA GLU A 100 20.79 -7.21 -5.67
C GLU A 100 20.37 -5.84 -6.22
N GLY A 101 19.23 -5.76 -6.93
CA GLY A 101 18.69 -4.53 -7.49
C GLY A 101 19.28 -4.16 -8.86
N ALA A 102 20.07 -5.03 -9.48
CA ALA A 102 20.55 -4.81 -10.84
C ALA A 102 19.43 -5.09 -11.85
N GLU A 103 19.23 -4.16 -12.79
CA GLU A 103 18.26 -4.31 -13.87
C GLU A 103 18.71 -5.36 -14.87
N GLU A 104 17.92 -6.43 -15.04
CA GLU A 104 18.16 -7.48 -16.03
C GLU A 104 17.42 -7.22 -17.33
N HIS A 105 16.23 -6.62 -17.23
CA HIS A 105 15.39 -6.33 -18.37
C HIS A 105 14.37 -5.24 -18.06
N ARG A 106 13.79 -4.63 -19.10
CA ARG A 106 12.71 -3.64 -18.99
C ARG A 106 11.75 -3.81 -20.16
N PHE A 107 10.46 -3.64 -19.91
CA PHE A 107 9.44 -3.60 -20.96
C PHE A 107 8.45 -2.47 -20.72
N ALA A 108 7.87 -1.97 -21.81
CA ALA A 108 6.84 -0.95 -21.77
C ALA A 108 5.47 -1.57 -21.49
N THR A 109 4.62 -0.82 -20.81
CA THR A 109 3.22 -1.16 -20.55
C THR A 109 2.28 -0.22 -21.32
N ALA A 110 1.00 -0.59 -21.42
CA ALA A 110 0.01 0.17 -22.18
C ALA A 110 -0.26 1.57 -21.63
N ASP A 111 -0.25 1.70 -20.29
CA ASP A 111 -0.45 2.96 -19.58
C ASP A 111 0.29 2.95 -18.24
N VAL A 112 0.18 4.03 -17.46
CA VAL A 112 0.78 4.12 -16.12
C VAL A 112 0.36 2.93 -15.26
N VAL A 113 1.30 2.39 -14.49
CA VAL A 113 1.08 1.21 -13.66
C VAL A 113 0.63 1.64 -12.27
N ARG A 114 -0.46 1.05 -11.79
CA ARG A 114 -1.03 1.26 -10.46
C ARG A 114 -0.69 0.13 -9.49
N ASP A 115 -0.69 -1.10 -10.00
CA ASP A 115 -0.38 -2.28 -9.19
C ASP A 115 0.15 -3.41 -10.09
N VAL A 116 0.88 -4.34 -9.50
CA VAL A 116 1.45 -5.52 -10.18
C VAL A 116 1.28 -6.73 -9.29
N VAL A 117 0.75 -7.82 -9.84
CA VAL A 117 0.57 -9.09 -9.13
C VAL A 117 1.04 -10.23 -10.01
N SER A 118 1.88 -11.11 -9.48
CA SER A 118 2.35 -12.32 -10.17
C SER A 118 1.51 -13.54 -9.82
N VAL A 119 1.14 -14.33 -10.81
CA VAL A 119 0.44 -15.62 -10.60
C VAL A 119 1.00 -16.67 -11.57
N GLY A 120 1.74 -17.63 -11.06
CA GLY A 120 2.46 -18.59 -11.89
C GLY A 120 3.44 -17.89 -12.82
N ASP A 121 3.32 -18.11 -14.13
CA ASP A 121 4.18 -17.50 -15.15
C ASP A 121 3.60 -16.21 -15.76
N GLU A 122 2.53 -15.68 -15.19
CA GLU A 122 1.84 -14.48 -15.65
C GLU A 122 2.03 -13.32 -14.66
N LEU A 123 2.17 -12.12 -15.23
CA LEU A 123 2.23 -10.86 -14.53
C LEU A 123 0.99 -10.04 -14.89
N TYR A 124 0.13 -9.82 -13.92
CA TYR A 124 -1.04 -8.97 -14.03
C TYR A 124 -0.63 -7.54 -13.68
N VAL A 125 -0.90 -6.62 -14.57
CA VAL A 125 -0.53 -5.21 -14.46
C VAL A 125 -1.79 -4.38 -14.47
N LEU A 126 -2.04 -3.69 -13.36
CA LEU A 126 -3.18 -2.81 -13.21
C LEU A 126 -2.85 -1.42 -13.72
N HIS A 127 -3.71 -0.91 -14.58
CA HIS A 127 -3.71 0.47 -15.06
C HIS A 127 -4.96 1.21 -14.56
N PRO A 128 -5.05 2.53 -14.67
CA PRO A 128 -6.24 3.27 -14.19
C PRO A 128 -7.57 2.77 -14.76
N THR A 129 -7.59 2.29 -16.02
CA THR A 129 -8.83 1.92 -16.72
C THR A 129 -8.74 0.58 -17.44
N MET A 130 -7.72 -0.24 -17.14
CA MET A 130 -7.57 -1.55 -17.77
C MET A 130 -6.68 -2.48 -16.94
N ILE A 131 -6.75 -3.77 -17.24
CA ILE A 131 -5.82 -4.78 -16.75
C ILE A 131 -5.09 -5.38 -17.93
N GLY A 132 -3.75 -5.37 -17.90
CA GLY A 132 -2.90 -6.07 -18.83
C GLY A 132 -2.31 -7.33 -18.21
N VAL A 133 -2.18 -8.38 -19.00
CA VAL A 133 -1.50 -9.61 -18.58
C VAL A 133 -0.30 -9.83 -19.49
N TYR A 134 0.83 -10.04 -18.87
CA TYR A 134 2.12 -10.24 -19.53
C TYR A 134 2.75 -11.55 -19.05
N THR A 135 3.66 -12.09 -19.85
CA THR A 135 4.58 -13.12 -19.33
C THR A 135 5.56 -12.48 -18.35
N LEU A 136 6.22 -13.27 -17.53
CA LEU A 136 7.29 -12.77 -16.64
C LEU A 136 8.48 -12.13 -17.42
N ALA A 137 8.57 -12.36 -18.71
CA ALA A 137 9.55 -11.70 -19.60
C ALA A 137 9.02 -10.42 -20.27
N GLY A 138 7.75 -10.03 -20.00
CA GLY A 138 7.16 -8.79 -20.51
C GLY A 138 6.44 -8.90 -21.86
N ALA A 139 6.26 -10.10 -22.42
CA ALA A 139 5.44 -10.27 -23.62
C ALA A 139 3.95 -10.17 -23.25
N THR A 140 3.19 -9.37 -24.01
CA THR A 140 1.73 -9.22 -23.81
C THR A 140 1.02 -10.54 -24.08
N VAL A 141 0.15 -10.98 -23.18
CA VAL A 141 -0.68 -12.18 -23.30
C VAL A 141 -2.11 -11.80 -23.64
N ARG A 142 -2.74 -10.94 -22.84
CA ARG A 142 -4.12 -10.45 -23.01
C ARG A 142 -4.34 -9.16 -22.21
N SER A 143 -5.45 -8.48 -22.48
CA SER A 143 -5.88 -7.33 -21.69
C SER A 143 -7.39 -7.14 -21.79
N TRP A 144 -7.97 -6.40 -20.86
CA TRP A 144 -9.37 -5.97 -20.88
C TRP A 144 -9.55 -4.63 -20.21
N GLU A 145 -10.53 -3.89 -20.69
CA GLU A 145 -10.89 -2.58 -20.18
C GLU A 145 -11.62 -2.69 -18.81
N ALA A 146 -11.63 -1.61 -18.08
CA ALA A 146 -12.42 -1.48 -16.88
C ALA A 146 -13.93 -1.66 -17.15
N CYS A 147 -14.68 -2.07 -16.13
CA CYS A 147 -16.11 -2.30 -16.23
C CYS A 147 -16.95 -1.01 -16.34
N SER A 148 -16.34 0.15 -16.13
CA SER A 148 -16.95 1.48 -16.27
C SER A 148 -15.95 2.47 -16.88
N PRO A 149 -16.40 3.37 -17.78
CA PRO A 149 -15.54 4.40 -18.35
C PRO A 149 -15.09 5.45 -17.32
N GLU A 150 -15.76 5.53 -16.16
CA GLU A 150 -15.41 6.40 -15.05
C GLU A 150 -14.46 5.74 -14.05
N SER A 151 -14.10 4.46 -14.24
CA SER A 151 -13.21 3.74 -13.33
C SER A 151 -11.85 4.41 -13.19
N ASP A 152 -11.30 4.38 -11.98
CA ASP A 152 -9.91 4.70 -11.67
C ASP A 152 -9.39 3.67 -10.67
N TYR A 153 -8.79 2.63 -11.22
CA TYR A 153 -8.30 1.48 -10.48
C TYR A 153 -7.07 1.82 -9.65
N CYS A 154 -6.99 1.28 -8.43
CA CYS A 154 -5.94 1.60 -7.47
C CYS A 154 -5.07 0.40 -7.11
N SER A 155 -5.67 -0.72 -6.74
CA SER A 155 -4.95 -1.91 -6.28
C SER A 155 -5.70 -3.18 -6.67
N MET A 156 -4.97 -4.29 -6.76
CA MET A 156 -5.49 -5.57 -7.22
C MET A 156 -5.03 -6.72 -6.34
N ALA A 157 -5.92 -7.69 -6.11
CA ALA A 157 -5.59 -8.95 -5.47
C ALA A 157 -6.15 -10.11 -6.27
N ILE A 158 -5.39 -11.21 -6.36
CA ILE A 158 -5.76 -12.38 -7.13
C ILE A 158 -5.70 -13.61 -6.23
N VAL A 159 -6.76 -14.43 -6.28
CA VAL A 159 -6.83 -15.71 -5.57
C VAL A 159 -7.57 -16.75 -6.42
N GLY A 160 -6.93 -17.86 -6.72
CA GLY A 160 -7.50 -18.88 -7.62
C GLY A 160 -7.81 -18.30 -9.00
N ASP A 161 -9.08 -18.34 -9.40
CA ASP A 161 -9.57 -17.78 -10.67
C ASP A 161 -10.17 -16.36 -10.51
N GLU A 162 -10.17 -15.81 -9.32
CA GLU A 162 -10.85 -14.54 -9.05
C GLU A 162 -9.85 -13.39 -8.89
N ILE A 163 -10.18 -12.25 -9.49
CA ILE A 163 -9.46 -10.98 -9.42
C ILE A 163 -10.37 -9.96 -8.74
N PHE A 164 -9.85 -9.28 -7.74
CA PHE A 164 -10.51 -8.18 -7.03
C PHE A 164 -9.73 -6.90 -7.26
N VAL A 165 -10.40 -5.86 -7.75
CA VAL A 165 -9.80 -4.57 -8.10
C VAL A 165 -10.54 -3.45 -7.40
N THR A 166 -9.82 -2.62 -6.67
CA THR A 166 -10.41 -1.44 -6.03
C THR A 166 -10.52 -0.28 -7.02
N ASP A 167 -11.69 0.34 -7.05
CA ASP A 167 -12.04 1.46 -7.93
C ASP A 167 -12.32 2.71 -7.09
N ALA A 168 -11.42 3.68 -7.12
CA ALA A 168 -11.54 4.89 -6.31
C ALA A 168 -12.61 5.86 -6.83
N SER A 169 -12.85 5.91 -8.12
CA SER A 169 -13.89 6.78 -8.71
C SER A 169 -15.28 6.29 -8.37
N ASN A 170 -15.51 4.99 -8.50
CA ASN A 170 -16.81 4.37 -8.22
C ASN A 170 -16.97 3.96 -6.74
N LYS A 171 -15.87 3.97 -5.97
CA LYS A 171 -15.84 3.62 -4.53
C LYS A 171 -16.41 2.24 -4.25
N ASN A 172 -15.96 1.26 -5.02
CA ASN A 172 -16.32 -0.14 -4.91
C ASN A 172 -15.13 -1.05 -5.23
N ILE A 173 -15.35 -2.35 -5.13
CA ILE A 173 -14.42 -3.36 -5.61
C ILE A 173 -15.07 -4.03 -6.82
N CYS A 174 -14.36 -4.11 -7.93
CA CYS A 174 -14.74 -4.87 -9.12
C CYS A 174 -14.20 -6.29 -9.01
N GLN A 175 -15.05 -7.29 -9.19
CA GLN A 175 -14.64 -8.69 -9.26
C GLN A 175 -14.68 -9.20 -10.70
N TYR A 176 -13.60 -9.84 -11.13
CA TYR A 176 -13.43 -10.49 -12.43
C TYR A 176 -12.95 -11.92 -12.24
N ASN A 177 -13.08 -12.74 -13.30
CA ASN A 177 -12.26 -13.93 -13.39
C ASN A 177 -10.92 -13.63 -14.11
N ARG A 178 -9.99 -14.59 -14.12
CA ARG A 178 -8.67 -14.42 -14.76
C ARG A 178 -8.73 -14.29 -16.27
N GLU A 179 -9.86 -14.64 -16.91
CA GLU A 179 -10.12 -14.44 -18.34
C GLU A 179 -10.67 -13.02 -18.65
N GLY A 180 -10.86 -12.17 -17.61
CA GLY A 180 -11.35 -10.81 -17.74
C GLY A 180 -12.86 -10.67 -17.75
N ALA A 181 -13.63 -11.76 -17.51
CA ALA A 181 -15.07 -11.65 -17.42
C ALA A 181 -15.48 -11.01 -16.08
N PHE A 182 -16.17 -9.87 -16.17
CA PHE A 182 -16.73 -9.18 -15.01
C PHE A 182 -17.76 -10.06 -14.28
N ARG A 183 -17.66 -10.11 -12.96
CA ARG A 183 -18.56 -10.88 -12.09
C ARG A 183 -19.59 -9.99 -11.40
N ARG A 184 -19.09 -8.99 -10.64
CA ARG A 184 -19.95 -8.09 -9.85
C ARG A 184 -19.19 -6.89 -9.32
N PHE A 185 -19.95 -5.93 -8.79
CA PHE A 185 -19.46 -4.92 -7.88
C PHE A 185 -19.63 -5.39 -6.43
N ILE A 186 -18.70 -4.98 -5.57
CA ILE A 186 -18.76 -5.21 -4.13
C ILE A 186 -18.69 -3.84 -3.47
N ASP A 187 -19.75 -3.51 -2.75
CA ASP A 187 -19.88 -2.24 -2.04
C ASP A 187 -19.66 -2.45 -0.53
N SER A 188 -19.11 -1.42 0.12
CA SER A 188 -19.03 -1.42 1.58
C SER A 188 -20.39 -1.08 2.19
N PRO A 189 -20.89 -1.87 3.15
CA PRO A 189 -22.11 -1.51 3.90
C PRO A 189 -21.96 -0.20 4.67
N ASN A 190 -20.69 0.22 4.93
CA ASN A 190 -20.37 1.46 5.61
C ASN A 190 -20.09 2.62 4.61
N GLY A 191 -20.03 2.32 3.32
CA GLY A 191 -19.58 3.20 2.26
C GLY A 191 -18.06 3.40 2.28
N PHE A 192 -17.38 3.17 1.15
CA PHE A 192 -15.96 3.46 1.03
C PHE A 192 -15.69 4.97 0.99
N ILE A 193 -14.74 5.42 1.79
CA ILE A 193 -14.22 6.78 1.77
C ILE A 193 -12.74 6.69 1.35
N VAL A 194 -12.45 7.09 0.10
CA VAL A 194 -11.15 6.91 -0.55
C VAL A 194 -10.52 8.27 -0.86
N PRO A 195 -9.99 8.96 0.15
CA PRO A 195 -9.24 10.18 -0.10
C PRO A 195 -7.87 9.84 -0.68
N SER A 196 -7.40 10.67 -1.60
CA SER A 196 -6.06 10.52 -2.20
C SER A 196 -5.80 9.20 -2.95
N TYR A 197 -6.85 8.55 -3.45
CA TYR A 197 -6.74 7.30 -4.24
C TYR A 197 -5.97 6.14 -3.53
N SER A 198 -5.88 6.19 -2.22
CA SER A 198 -5.31 5.11 -1.40
C SER A 198 -6.40 4.08 -1.15
N PHE A 199 -6.31 2.90 -1.77
CA PHE A 199 -7.38 1.90 -1.72
C PHE A 199 -6.77 0.49 -1.88
N GLY A 200 -5.98 0.07 -0.88
CA GLY A 200 -5.28 -1.21 -0.89
C GLY A 200 -6.21 -2.41 -0.72
N ILE A 201 -5.87 -3.52 -1.35
CA ILE A 201 -6.59 -4.79 -1.27
C ILE A 201 -5.61 -5.96 -1.21
N THR A 202 -5.98 -7.03 -0.51
CA THR A 202 -5.25 -8.29 -0.48
C THR A 202 -6.20 -9.46 -0.22
N THR A 203 -5.73 -10.69 -0.38
CA THR A 203 -6.52 -11.91 -0.14
C THR A 203 -5.80 -12.86 0.80
N VAL A 204 -6.55 -13.55 1.65
CA VAL A 204 -6.06 -14.62 2.53
C VAL A 204 -7.05 -15.76 2.53
N GLY A 205 -6.63 -16.92 2.00
CA GLY A 205 -7.52 -18.07 1.88
C GLY A 205 -8.76 -17.75 1.05
N ASP A 206 -9.94 -17.84 1.68
CA ASP A 206 -11.24 -17.55 1.08
C ASP A 206 -11.79 -16.16 1.45
N LYS A 207 -10.93 -15.23 1.83
CA LYS A 207 -11.32 -13.88 2.24
C LYS A 207 -10.57 -12.80 1.45
N VAL A 208 -11.26 -11.70 1.26
CA VAL A 208 -10.74 -10.46 0.66
C VAL A 208 -10.68 -9.39 1.74
N TYR A 209 -9.54 -8.74 1.88
CA TYR A 209 -9.34 -7.64 2.81
C TYR A 209 -9.06 -6.36 2.03
N CYS A 210 -9.83 -5.32 2.32
CA CYS A 210 -9.76 -4.06 1.61
C CYS A 210 -9.65 -2.90 2.60
N SER A 211 -8.76 -1.95 2.34
CA SER A 211 -8.69 -0.75 3.16
C SER A 211 -9.91 0.15 2.93
N ASN A 212 -10.42 0.77 3.98
CA ASN A 212 -11.35 1.89 3.93
C ASN A 212 -10.68 3.09 4.62
N PRO A 213 -9.74 3.75 3.93
CA PRO A 213 -8.75 4.61 4.59
C PRO A 213 -9.37 5.86 5.21
N GLY A 214 -10.44 6.42 4.65
CA GLY A 214 -11.13 7.56 5.26
C GLY A 214 -11.96 7.17 6.49
N ARG A 215 -12.18 5.87 6.72
CA ARG A 215 -12.78 5.34 7.96
C ARG A 215 -11.76 4.77 8.94
N HIS A 216 -10.50 4.72 8.53
CA HIS A 216 -9.41 4.12 9.32
C HIS A 216 -9.66 2.65 9.66
N THR A 217 -10.17 1.89 8.67
CA THR A 217 -10.48 0.47 8.85
C THR A 217 -9.94 -0.37 7.69
N VAL A 218 -9.80 -1.66 7.95
CA VAL A 218 -9.73 -2.71 6.95
C VAL A 218 -11.02 -3.50 7.02
N GLU A 219 -11.68 -3.68 5.90
CA GLU A 219 -12.91 -4.44 5.76
C GLU A 219 -12.62 -5.82 5.16
N CYS A 220 -13.29 -6.85 5.66
CA CYS A 220 -13.18 -8.24 5.24
C CYS A 220 -14.45 -8.68 4.54
N TYR A 221 -14.29 -9.35 3.40
CA TYR A 221 -15.38 -9.90 2.57
C TYR A 221 -15.13 -11.37 2.27
N ASP A 222 -16.18 -12.13 2.03
CA ASP A 222 -16.06 -13.46 1.44
C ASP A 222 -15.84 -13.38 -0.09
N MET A 223 -15.58 -14.52 -0.73
CA MET A 223 -15.36 -14.61 -2.18
C MET A 223 -16.55 -14.22 -3.02
N GLN A 224 -17.75 -14.15 -2.43
CA GLN A 224 -18.99 -13.69 -3.07
C GLN A 224 -19.22 -12.19 -2.88
N GLY A 225 -18.31 -11.49 -2.19
CA GLY A 225 -18.38 -10.06 -1.93
C GLY A 225 -19.29 -9.68 -0.75
N LYS A 226 -19.70 -10.65 0.06
CA LYS A 226 -20.49 -10.37 1.26
C LYS A 226 -19.56 -9.88 2.37
N PHE A 227 -19.89 -8.75 2.98
CA PHE A 227 -19.21 -8.22 4.14
C PHE A 227 -19.21 -9.23 5.31
N VAL A 228 -18.05 -9.44 5.91
CA VAL A 228 -17.84 -10.36 7.04
C VAL A 228 -17.54 -9.60 8.32
N ALA A 229 -16.54 -8.71 8.30
CA ALA A 229 -16.10 -7.99 9.47
C ALA A 229 -15.28 -6.75 9.06
N SER A 230 -14.96 -5.89 10.03
CA SER A 230 -13.97 -4.84 9.86
C SER A 230 -13.15 -4.68 11.14
N PHE A 231 -11.94 -4.18 11.01
CA PHE A 231 -11.07 -3.85 12.13
C PHE A 231 -10.32 -2.54 11.87
N GLY A 232 -9.67 -2.02 12.91
CA GLY A 232 -9.00 -0.75 12.89
C GLY A 232 -9.87 0.40 13.39
N LYS A 233 -9.23 1.49 13.74
CA LYS A 233 -9.84 2.75 14.20
C LYS A 233 -8.87 3.90 13.97
N ALA A 234 -9.38 5.13 13.96
CA ALA A 234 -8.54 6.32 13.94
C ALA A 234 -7.77 6.47 15.27
N GLY A 235 -6.50 6.79 15.20
CA GLY A 235 -5.65 7.03 16.36
C GLY A 235 -4.16 6.93 16.03
N SER A 236 -3.32 7.32 16.99
CA SER A 236 -1.85 7.23 16.88
C SER A 236 -1.26 6.08 17.67
N GLU A 237 -2.07 5.45 18.53
CA GLU A 237 -1.66 4.30 19.34
C GLU A 237 -1.41 3.05 18.48
N ALA A 238 -0.73 2.06 19.07
CA ALA A 238 -0.52 0.76 18.44
C ALA A 238 -1.85 0.10 18.07
N GLY A 239 -1.95 -0.40 16.83
CA GLY A 239 -3.17 -1.01 16.32
C GLY A 239 -4.26 -0.03 15.86
N ALA A 240 -4.02 1.27 15.90
CA ALA A 240 -4.87 2.28 15.27
C ALA A 240 -4.20 2.86 14.02
N PHE A 241 -4.96 3.46 13.12
CA PHE A 241 -4.47 4.08 11.88
C PHE A 241 -4.42 5.60 12.04
N SER A 242 -3.24 6.18 11.84
CA SER A 242 -2.99 7.60 12.04
C SER A 242 -3.32 8.44 10.81
N GLY A 243 -3.41 9.76 10.99
CA GLY A 243 -3.61 10.72 9.90
C GLY A 243 -5.02 10.73 9.33
N CYS A 244 -5.18 11.10 8.05
CA CYS A 244 -6.50 11.29 7.43
C CYS A 244 -6.94 10.15 6.51
N CYS A 245 -6.03 9.25 6.12
CA CYS A 245 -6.33 8.26 5.07
C CYS A 245 -5.37 7.07 5.12
N ASN A 246 -5.47 6.30 6.19
CA ASN A 246 -4.71 5.07 6.41
C ASN A 246 -5.66 3.91 6.80
N PRO A 247 -5.28 2.64 6.53
CA PRO A 247 -4.04 2.22 5.86
C PRO A 247 -4.09 2.42 4.34
N VAL A 248 -2.91 2.47 3.69
CA VAL A 248 -2.79 2.70 2.23
C VAL A 248 -2.62 1.38 1.48
N HIS A 249 -1.57 0.62 1.81
CA HIS A 249 -1.28 -0.66 1.17
C HIS A 249 -1.57 -1.81 2.12
N LEU A 250 -2.00 -2.91 1.54
CA LEU A 250 -2.23 -4.18 2.22
C LEU A 250 -1.44 -5.28 1.53
N THR A 251 -0.86 -6.16 2.31
CA THR A 251 -0.31 -7.44 1.86
C THR A 251 -0.48 -8.49 2.95
N THR A 252 0.04 -9.67 2.73
CA THR A 252 -0.09 -10.78 3.69
C THR A 252 1.25 -11.43 3.96
N THR A 253 1.38 -11.99 5.16
CA THR A 253 2.46 -12.92 5.46
C THR A 253 2.22 -14.27 4.79
N PRO A 254 3.23 -15.12 4.62
CA PRO A 254 3.05 -16.50 4.17
C PRO A 254 2.11 -17.33 5.08
N THR A 255 1.97 -16.97 6.35
CA THR A 255 1.06 -17.59 7.31
C THR A 255 -0.37 -17.03 7.25
N GLY A 256 -0.57 -15.95 6.49
CA GLY A 256 -1.87 -15.36 6.21
C GLY A 256 -2.31 -14.30 7.21
N ASP A 257 -1.39 -13.65 7.91
CA ASP A 257 -1.72 -12.43 8.64
C ASP A 257 -1.70 -11.23 7.69
N ILE A 258 -2.45 -10.20 8.03
CA ILE A 258 -2.58 -8.99 7.24
C ILE A 258 -1.46 -8.01 7.64
N ILE A 259 -0.70 -7.56 6.67
CA ILE A 259 0.26 -6.47 6.81
C ILE A 259 -0.35 -5.21 6.24
N THR A 260 -0.31 -4.12 7.02
CA THR A 260 -0.76 -2.79 6.61
C THR A 260 0.41 -1.84 6.52
N SER A 261 0.37 -0.90 5.57
CA SER A 261 1.32 0.19 5.46
C SER A 261 0.62 1.54 5.55
N GLU A 262 1.17 2.43 6.35
CA GLU A 262 0.64 3.76 6.63
C GLU A 262 1.55 4.86 6.06
N LYS A 263 0.96 5.99 5.68
CA LYS A 263 1.63 7.24 5.29
C LYS A 263 1.55 8.30 6.39
N GLY A 264 2.31 9.38 6.22
CA GLY A 264 2.38 10.48 7.17
C GLY A 264 3.42 10.21 8.25
N VAL A 265 3.11 9.35 9.19
CA VAL A 265 4.07 8.67 10.06
C VAL A 265 4.20 7.25 9.54
N PRO A 266 5.22 6.95 8.71
CA PRO A 266 5.30 5.67 8.02
C PRO A 266 5.44 4.53 9.02
N ARG A 267 4.55 3.56 8.91
CA ARG A 267 4.48 2.41 9.80
C ARG A 267 4.00 1.18 9.04
N ILE A 268 4.59 0.03 9.30
CA ILE A 268 4.15 -1.26 8.81
C ILE A 268 3.74 -2.09 10.02
N SER A 269 2.47 -2.50 10.05
CA SER A 269 1.85 -3.21 11.17
C SER A 269 1.28 -4.56 10.72
N CYS A 270 1.19 -5.50 11.65
CA CYS A 270 0.67 -6.85 11.44
C CYS A 270 -0.60 -7.07 12.27
N TYR A 271 -1.60 -7.68 11.64
CA TYR A 271 -2.88 -8.04 12.25
C TYR A 271 -3.22 -9.49 11.90
N GLY A 272 -3.85 -10.19 12.84
CA GLY A 272 -4.42 -11.49 12.57
C GLY A 272 -5.60 -11.42 11.60
N ARG A 273 -6.01 -12.56 11.06
CA ARG A 273 -7.20 -12.69 10.18
C ARG A 273 -8.49 -12.27 10.88
N ASP A 274 -8.52 -12.30 12.19
CA ASP A 274 -9.61 -11.83 13.05
C ASP A 274 -9.58 -10.32 13.28
N GLY A 275 -8.59 -9.62 12.73
CA GLY A 275 -8.37 -8.19 12.89
C GLY A 275 -7.66 -7.79 14.18
N LYS A 276 -7.21 -8.75 14.99
CA LYS A 276 -6.45 -8.46 16.20
C LYS A 276 -5.08 -7.92 15.83
N TYR A 277 -4.70 -6.77 16.38
CA TYR A 277 -3.36 -6.21 16.25
C TYR A 277 -2.33 -7.13 16.90
N HIS A 278 -1.27 -7.45 16.20
CA HIS A 278 -0.17 -8.27 16.68
C HIS A 278 1.04 -7.41 17.04
N ALA A 279 1.55 -6.62 16.09
CA ALA A 279 2.73 -5.81 16.30
C ALA A 279 2.88 -4.71 15.24
N THR A 280 3.63 -3.66 15.54
CA THR A 280 4.30 -2.82 14.56
C THR A 280 5.60 -3.50 14.16
N LEU A 281 5.71 -3.87 12.89
CA LEU A 281 6.88 -4.56 12.35
C LEU A 281 8.03 -3.59 12.06
N LEU A 282 7.70 -2.44 11.47
CA LEU A 282 8.65 -1.36 11.14
C LEU A 282 7.96 -0.01 11.40
N ASP A 283 8.68 0.88 12.06
CA ASP A 283 8.27 2.25 12.34
C ASP A 283 9.07 3.25 11.49
N GLU A 284 8.86 4.55 11.70
CA GLU A 284 9.59 5.61 11.00
C GLU A 284 11.11 5.58 11.23
N PHE A 285 11.57 5.00 12.35
CA PHE A 285 13.00 4.86 12.62
C PHE A 285 13.64 3.82 11.69
N ALA A 286 12.94 2.73 11.43
CA ALA A 286 13.38 1.68 10.53
C ALA A 286 13.19 2.07 9.05
N LEU A 287 12.04 2.70 8.73
CA LEU A 287 11.65 3.05 7.35
C LEU A 287 12.32 4.33 6.84
N GLY A 288 12.77 5.19 7.74
CA GLY A 288 13.29 6.50 7.39
C GLY A 288 12.20 7.55 7.24
N VAL A 289 12.62 8.81 7.15
CA VAL A 289 11.71 9.94 6.96
C VAL A 289 11.04 9.89 5.58
N GLY A 290 9.81 10.34 5.50
CA GLY A 290 9.03 10.42 4.27
C GLY A 290 7.55 10.42 4.59
N TYR A 291 6.77 11.15 3.80
CA TYR A 291 5.32 11.27 4.01
C TYR A 291 4.55 10.13 3.35
N GLU A 292 5.10 9.55 2.29
CA GLU A 292 4.42 8.54 1.48
C GLU A 292 4.41 7.17 2.14
N ALA A 293 3.34 6.42 1.92
CA ALA A 293 3.28 5.03 2.30
C ALA A 293 4.33 4.21 1.53
N ARG A 294 4.77 3.14 2.15
CA ARG A 294 5.71 2.19 1.55
C ARG A 294 4.94 0.97 1.07
N GLU A 295 5.19 0.54 -0.14
CA GLU A 295 4.76 -0.79 -0.53
C GLU A 295 5.59 -1.85 0.19
N VAL A 296 4.96 -2.96 0.54
CA VAL A 296 5.61 -4.05 1.26
C VAL A 296 5.19 -5.38 0.67
N ARG A 297 6.16 -6.29 0.55
CA ARG A 297 5.95 -7.71 0.22
C ARG A 297 6.68 -8.56 1.26
N ALA A 298 6.03 -9.64 1.66
CA ALA A 298 6.64 -10.65 2.50
C ALA A 298 7.23 -11.76 1.61
N ASP A 299 8.51 -12.07 1.80
CA ASP A 299 9.24 -13.13 1.11
C ASP A 299 9.93 -14.02 2.16
N GLY A 300 9.28 -15.14 2.51
CA GLY A 300 9.73 -15.99 3.60
C GLY A 300 9.81 -15.22 4.93
N ASN A 301 11.01 -15.15 5.51
CA ASN A 301 11.27 -14.40 6.74
C ASN A 301 11.79 -12.98 6.47
N ARG A 302 11.57 -12.43 5.28
CA ARG A 302 11.96 -11.08 4.88
C ARG A 302 10.76 -10.20 4.63
N LEU A 303 10.93 -8.91 4.88
CA LEU A 303 10.06 -7.85 4.37
C LEU A 303 10.86 -7.05 3.35
N ILE A 304 10.32 -6.95 2.15
CA ILE A 304 10.85 -6.11 1.08
C ILE A 304 9.97 -4.88 1.03
N VAL A 305 10.57 -3.72 1.23
CA VAL A 305 9.86 -2.45 1.38
C VAL A 305 10.32 -1.50 0.28
N ALA A 306 9.40 -1.15 -0.60
CA ALA A 306 9.63 -0.19 -1.67
C ALA A 306 9.14 1.21 -1.25
N GLY A 307 10.06 2.17 -1.27
CA GLY A 307 9.76 3.59 -1.26
C GLY A 307 9.82 4.17 -2.67
N ALA A 308 9.62 5.48 -2.81
CA ALA A 308 9.63 6.12 -4.13
C ALA A 308 10.91 5.81 -4.94
N ASN A 309 12.07 5.95 -4.35
CA ASN A 309 13.36 5.81 -5.04
C ASN A 309 14.31 4.80 -4.40
N SER A 310 13.80 3.88 -3.59
CA SER A 310 14.64 2.87 -2.94
C SER A 310 13.85 1.64 -2.57
N VAL A 311 14.53 0.51 -2.57
CA VAL A 311 14.02 -0.75 -2.01
C VAL A 311 14.91 -1.12 -0.83
N SER A 312 14.29 -1.51 0.27
CA SER A 312 14.98 -1.97 1.49
C SER A 312 14.54 -3.39 1.82
N VAL A 313 15.48 -4.24 2.16
CA VAL A 313 15.21 -5.61 2.60
C VAL A 313 15.49 -5.72 4.09
N PHE A 314 14.48 -6.19 4.80
CA PHE A 314 14.53 -6.43 6.24
C PHE A 314 14.44 -7.92 6.51
N GLN A 315 15.31 -8.43 7.36
CA GLN A 315 15.37 -9.84 7.76
C GLN A 315 14.79 -9.99 9.17
N TYR A 316 13.93 -10.99 9.36
CA TYR A 316 13.48 -11.41 10.69
C TYR A 316 14.64 -12.05 11.45
N GLU A 317 14.86 -11.63 12.70
CA GLU A 317 15.87 -12.19 13.60
C GLU A 317 15.24 -12.56 14.95
N GLU A 318 15.17 -13.84 15.24
CA GLU A 318 14.50 -14.39 16.44
C GLU A 318 15.05 -13.79 17.76
N ARG A 319 16.36 -13.53 17.83
CA ARG A 319 16.99 -12.93 19.00
C ARG A 319 16.43 -11.56 19.38
N PHE A 320 15.89 -10.79 18.41
CA PHE A 320 15.25 -9.51 18.65
C PHE A 320 13.76 -9.66 18.95
N ALA A 321 13.12 -10.73 18.46
CA ALA A 321 11.74 -11.03 18.80
C ALA A 321 11.54 -11.25 20.30
N GLN A 322 12.53 -11.85 20.97
CA GLN A 322 12.48 -12.06 22.43
C GLN A 322 12.59 -10.76 23.23
N GLN A 323 13.18 -9.70 22.65
CA GLN A 323 13.28 -8.37 23.27
C GLN A 323 12.03 -7.54 23.06
N THR A 324 11.19 -7.91 22.09
CA THR A 324 9.96 -7.19 21.73
C THR A 324 8.73 -7.76 22.44
N ALA A 325 8.88 -8.78 23.26
CA ALA A 325 7.76 -9.33 24.01
C ALA A 325 7.15 -8.22 24.87
N CYS A 326 6.02 -7.68 24.44
CA CYS A 326 5.09 -7.04 25.35
C CYS A 326 4.87 -8.04 26.47
N GLY A 327 5.25 -7.65 27.71
CA GLY A 327 4.96 -8.47 28.87
C GLY A 327 3.47 -8.81 28.85
N ASP A 328 3.11 -10.09 28.77
CA ASP A 328 1.77 -10.67 28.68
C ASP A 328 1.21 -11.01 27.27
N CYS A 329 1.94 -10.82 26.17
CA CYS A 329 1.51 -11.39 24.90
C CYS A 329 2.12 -12.79 24.72
N GLU A 330 1.37 -13.86 25.04
CA GLU A 330 1.57 -15.22 24.55
C GLU A 330 1.31 -15.29 23.03
N VAL A 331 1.84 -14.36 22.25
CA VAL A 331 1.65 -14.37 20.81
C VAL A 331 2.83 -15.08 20.18
N ASP A 332 2.59 -16.33 19.81
CA ASP A 332 3.35 -17.00 18.77
C ASP A 332 3.36 -16.11 17.51
N CYS A 333 4.45 -15.43 17.23
CA CYS A 333 4.56 -14.60 16.03
C CYS A 333 4.31 -15.50 14.81
N PRO A 334 3.29 -15.21 13.98
CA PRO A 334 2.92 -16.09 12.87
C PRO A 334 4.03 -16.31 11.86
N LEU A 335 4.96 -15.37 11.76
CA LEU A 335 6.17 -15.49 10.94
C LEU A 335 7.18 -16.52 11.49
N ARG A 336 7.01 -16.94 12.75
CA ARG A 336 7.85 -17.94 13.41
C ARG A 336 7.56 -19.38 12.95
N LYS A 337 6.34 -19.65 12.48
CA LYS A 337 5.88 -20.99 12.09
C LYS A 337 6.17 -21.37 10.63
N GLY A 338 6.68 -20.45 9.81
CA GLY A 338 6.90 -20.68 8.38
C GLY A 338 8.33 -21.05 7.97
N VAL A 339 9.25 -21.17 8.90
CA VAL A 339 10.65 -21.48 8.60
C VAL A 339 10.98 -22.88 9.11
N THR A 340 10.55 -23.90 8.38
CA THR A 340 11.27 -25.17 8.34
C THR A 340 12.14 -25.13 7.10
N ILE A 341 13.45 -25.07 7.31
CA ILE A 341 14.51 -25.17 6.29
C ILE A 341 14.44 -26.53 5.60
#